data_93a1260d4b44f9bf043ed63b1b24ab3a
#
_entry.id   93a1260d4b44f9bf043ed63b1b24ab3a
#
_cell.length_a   1.000
_cell.length_b   1.000
_cell.length_c   1.000
_cell.angle_alpha   90.00
_cell.angle_beta   90.00
_cell.angle_gamma   90.00
#
_symmetry.space_group_name_H-M   'P 1'
#
loop_
_entity.id
_entity.type
_entity.pdbx_description
1 polymer ?
#
loop_
_entity_poly.entity_id
_entity_poly.type
_entity_poly.pdbx_seq_one_letter_code
_entity_poly.pdbx_strand_id
1 'polypeptide(L)'
;AQGLTARLQSYESRLNTMDSQINEQLRAEAGTVNSIASNIAKLNQEIIRTSSQTGSAPADLLDARDQQLALLSARIDTSIVRQDNGAINVFIGNGQPLVLGNDAAQLVAQPDRFQPDRVTLAFRTSSGSVDVSSSLSGGSIGGLLDARRELIDPARNELGRLAVGLAEVTNLQHARGVDLHGDPGGDFFAVGGVEVLAARGNDGNATLAVTRTGSGALTTQDYIVQQSNGSWTVRRAD
;
A
#
# COMPACT_ATOMS: atom_id res chain seq x y z
N ALA A 1 1.60 21.51 27.96
CA ALA A 1 1.50 21.56 26.50
C ALA A 1 2.71 20.94 25.81
N GLN A 2 3.94 21.45 26.00
CA GLN A 2 5.13 20.95 25.29
C GLN A 2 5.39 19.47 25.43
N GLY A 3 5.24 18.87 26.63
CA GLY A 3 5.45 17.42 26.83
C GLY A 3 4.45 16.54 26.08
N LEU A 4 3.20 16.99 25.90
CA LEU A 4 2.19 16.26 25.14
C LEU A 4 2.45 16.33 23.64
N THR A 5 2.72 17.53 23.12
CA THR A 5 3.08 17.74 21.72
C THR A 5 4.30 16.90 21.33
N ALA A 6 5.34 16.89 22.17
CA ALA A 6 6.54 16.08 21.95
C ALA A 6 6.22 14.57 21.92
N ARG A 7 5.28 14.08 22.73
CA ARG A 7 4.86 12.67 22.70
C ARG A 7 4.09 12.34 21.43
N LEU A 8 3.15 13.17 20.99
CA LEU A 8 2.42 12.97 19.74
C LEU A 8 3.38 12.94 18.53
N GLN A 9 4.32 13.90 18.49
CA GLN A 9 5.37 13.93 17.46
C GLN A 9 6.27 12.68 17.48
N SER A 10 6.61 12.18 18.69
CA SER A 10 7.39 10.95 18.82
C SER A 10 6.65 9.72 18.29
N TYR A 11 5.35 9.60 18.53
CA TYR A 11 4.54 8.51 17.97
C TYR A 11 4.44 8.61 16.45
N GLU A 12 4.17 9.81 15.92
CA GLU A 12 4.15 10.04 14.47
C GLU A 12 5.49 9.68 13.81
N SER A 13 6.61 10.10 14.39
CA SER A 13 7.95 9.75 13.91
C SER A 13 8.19 8.22 13.88
N ARG A 14 7.69 7.50 14.89
CA ARG A 14 7.77 6.03 14.90
C ARG A 14 6.94 5.39 13.81
N LEU A 15 5.70 5.85 13.59
CA LEU A 15 4.84 5.36 12.53
C LEU A 15 5.46 5.61 11.15
N ASN A 16 6.05 6.79 10.94
CA ASN A 16 6.77 7.12 9.71
C ASN A 16 8.00 6.22 9.49
N THR A 17 8.74 5.91 10.55
CA THR A 17 9.87 4.98 10.48
C THR A 17 9.40 3.58 10.10
N MET A 18 8.33 3.08 10.70
CA MET A 18 7.76 1.76 10.37
C MET A 18 7.26 1.71 8.91
N ASP A 19 6.57 2.77 8.44
CA ASP A 19 6.09 2.82 7.05
C ASP A 19 7.26 2.86 6.05
N SER A 20 8.33 3.59 6.37
CA SER A 20 9.56 3.60 5.57
C SER A 20 10.23 2.22 5.52
N GLN A 21 10.25 1.48 6.63
CA GLN A 21 10.76 0.10 6.66
C GLN A 21 9.92 -0.84 5.79
N ILE A 22 8.59 -0.70 5.81
CA ILE A 22 7.70 -1.45 4.93
C ILE A 22 8.01 -1.11 3.46
N ASN A 23 8.20 0.16 3.12
CA ASN A 23 8.58 0.57 1.77
C ASN A 23 9.85 -0.14 1.27
N GLU A 24 10.90 -0.18 2.09
CA GLU A 24 12.16 -0.85 1.75
C GLU A 24 11.96 -2.36 1.59
N GLN A 25 11.20 -2.97 2.49
CA GLN A 25 10.91 -4.41 2.41
C GLN A 25 10.07 -4.76 1.18
N LEU A 26 9.05 -3.98 0.84
CA LEU A 26 8.25 -4.20 -0.38
C LEU A 26 9.09 -4.09 -1.66
N ARG A 27 10.06 -3.16 -1.71
CA ARG A 27 11.01 -3.09 -2.85
C ARG A 27 11.88 -4.33 -2.96
N ALA A 28 12.42 -4.80 -1.84
CA ALA A 28 13.26 -6.01 -1.79
C ALA A 28 12.46 -7.26 -2.17
N GLU A 29 11.24 -7.39 -1.64
CA GLU A 29 10.36 -8.52 -1.93
C GLU A 29 9.93 -8.56 -3.40
N ALA A 30 9.61 -7.42 -4.01
CA ALA A 30 9.31 -7.35 -5.45
C ALA A 30 10.49 -7.86 -6.29
N GLY A 31 11.72 -7.48 -5.95
CA GLY A 31 12.93 -8.00 -6.60
C GLY A 31 13.10 -9.51 -6.44
N THR A 32 12.84 -10.02 -5.24
CA THR A 32 12.91 -11.46 -4.93
C THR A 32 11.86 -12.24 -5.72
N VAL A 33 10.61 -11.77 -5.73
CA VAL A 33 9.51 -12.39 -6.50
C VAL A 33 9.85 -12.43 -7.98
N ASN A 34 10.37 -11.35 -8.57
CA ASN A 34 10.78 -11.32 -9.97
C ASN A 34 11.88 -12.33 -10.29
N SER A 35 12.86 -12.48 -9.40
CA SER A 35 13.95 -13.45 -9.58
C SER A 35 13.41 -14.88 -9.55
N ILE A 36 12.53 -15.21 -8.61
CA ILE A 36 11.89 -16.52 -8.51
C ILE A 36 11.01 -16.79 -9.74
N ALA A 37 10.19 -15.82 -10.15
CA ALA A 37 9.33 -15.94 -11.33
C ALA A 37 10.14 -16.22 -12.60
N SER A 38 11.27 -15.51 -12.79
CA SER A 38 12.19 -15.74 -13.90
C SER A 38 12.80 -17.14 -13.86
N ASN A 39 13.17 -17.65 -12.68
CA ASN A 39 13.70 -19.01 -12.54
C ASN A 39 12.63 -20.06 -12.86
N ILE A 40 11.39 -19.88 -12.41
CA ILE A 40 10.27 -20.77 -12.77
C ILE A 40 10.05 -20.80 -14.29
N ALA A 41 10.06 -19.64 -14.96
CA ALA A 41 9.92 -19.52 -16.40
C ALA A 41 11.02 -20.27 -17.16
N LYS A 42 12.29 -20.14 -16.70
CA LYS A 42 13.43 -20.89 -17.28
C LYS A 42 13.28 -22.41 -17.07
N LEU A 43 12.91 -22.84 -15.85
CA LEU A 43 12.68 -24.25 -15.57
C LEU A 43 11.53 -24.82 -16.40
N ASN A 44 10.45 -24.07 -16.60
CA ASN A 44 9.38 -24.45 -17.52
C ASN A 44 9.94 -24.67 -18.94
N GLN A 45 10.75 -23.76 -19.45
CA GLN A 45 11.36 -23.89 -20.78
C GLN A 45 12.24 -25.14 -20.90
N GLU A 46 13.06 -25.43 -19.89
CA GLU A 46 13.93 -26.60 -19.87
C GLU A 46 13.11 -27.91 -19.77
N ILE A 47 12.05 -27.94 -18.96
CA ILE A 47 11.14 -29.07 -18.83
C ILE A 47 10.46 -29.35 -20.18
N ILE A 48 9.89 -28.34 -20.84
CA ILE A 48 9.26 -28.49 -22.16
C ILE A 48 10.27 -29.07 -23.18
N ARG A 49 11.47 -28.48 -23.24
CA ARG A 49 12.51 -28.90 -24.20
C ARG A 49 12.92 -30.36 -23.98
N THR A 50 13.21 -30.73 -22.73
CA THR A 50 13.68 -32.07 -22.41
C THR A 50 12.56 -33.12 -22.56
N SER A 51 11.35 -32.79 -22.09
CA SER A 51 10.19 -33.69 -22.27
C SER A 51 9.89 -33.98 -23.74
N SER A 52 10.05 -32.99 -24.63
CA SER A 52 9.87 -33.17 -26.07
C SER A 52 10.91 -34.08 -26.70
N GLN A 53 12.11 -34.19 -26.10
CA GLN A 53 13.21 -35.03 -26.57
C GLN A 53 13.19 -36.44 -25.98
N THR A 54 12.83 -36.59 -24.73
CA THR A 54 12.95 -37.82 -23.95
C THR A 54 11.61 -38.51 -23.71
N GLY A 55 10.49 -37.83 -23.99
CA GLY A 55 9.12 -38.32 -23.73
C GLY A 55 8.68 -38.18 -22.26
N SER A 56 9.52 -37.69 -21.35
CA SER A 56 9.18 -37.50 -19.95
C SER A 56 9.90 -36.28 -19.36
N ALA A 57 9.28 -35.62 -18.39
CA ALA A 57 9.90 -34.52 -17.67
C ALA A 57 10.96 -35.04 -16.70
N PRO A 58 12.19 -34.47 -16.67
CA PRO A 58 13.23 -34.86 -15.71
C PRO A 58 12.80 -34.53 -14.28
N ALA A 59 12.99 -35.49 -13.35
CA ALA A 59 12.57 -35.34 -11.95
C ALA A 59 13.32 -34.21 -11.25
N ASP A 60 14.61 -34.06 -11.52
CA ASP A 60 15.46 -33.01 -10.95
C ASP A 60 14.99 -31.58 -11.32
N LEU A 61 14.51 -31.37 -12.55
CA LEU A 61 13.93 -30.10 -12.97
C LEU A 61 12.56 -29.83 -12.32
N LEU A 62 11.76 -30.88 -12.13
CA LEU A 62 10.50 -30.78 -11.42
C LEU A 62 10.73 -30.40 -9.94
N ASP A 63 11.67 -31.08 -9.27
CA ASP A 63 12.02 -30.80 -7.88
C ASP A 63 12.59 -29.37 -7.72
N ALA A 64 13.47 -28.94 -8.63
CA ALA A 64 13.98 -27.58 -8.65
C ALA A 64 12.86 -26.54 -8.80
N ARG A 65 11.87 -26.80 -9.68
CA ARG A 65 10.73 -25.92 -9.85
C ARG A 65 9.82 -25.90 -8.63
N ASP A 66 9.58 -27.03 -8.00
CA ASP A 66 8.75 -27.11 -6.81
C ASP A 66 9.42 -26.38 -5.64
N GLN A 67 10.74 -26.40 -5.56
CA GLN A 67 11.49 -25.55 -4.62
C GLN A 67 11.28 -24.05 -4.89
N GLN A 68 11.33 -23.59 -6.14
CA GLN A 68 11.05 -22.20 -6.47
C GLN A 68 9.60 -21.82 -6.12
N LEU A 69 8.63 -22.70 -6.35
CA LEU A 69 7.24 -22.48 -5.95
C LEU A 69 7.08 -22.34 -4.44
N ALA A 70 7.77 -23.17 -3.65
CA ALA A 70 7.76 -23.05 -2.20
C ALA A 70 8.35 -21.71 -1.72
N LEU A 71 9.45 -21.26 -2.34
CA LEU A 71 10.03 -19.93 -2.06
C LEU A 71 9.09 -18.80 -2.44
N LEU A 72 8.36 -18.92 -3.56
CA LEU A 72 7.39 -17.92 -3.99
C LEU A 72 6.19 -17.83 -3.04
N SER A 73 5.64 -18.98 -2.64
CA SER A 73 4.50 -19.05 -1.70
C SER A 73 4.83 -18.49 -0.32
N ALA A 74 6.10 -18.52 0.09
CA ALA A 74 6.54 -17.83 1.30
C ALA A 74 6.52 -16.31 1.19
N ARG A 75 6.51 -15.78 -0.04
CA ARG A 75 6.51 -14.31 -0.33
C ARG A 75 5.13 -13.78 -0.62
N ILE A 76 4.28 -14.56 -1.30
CA ILE A 76 2.98 -14.13 -1.78
C ILE A 76 2.08 -15.33 -2.07
N ASP A 77 0.77 -15.19 -1.87
CA ASP A 77 -0.20 -16.19 -2.27
C ASP A 77 -0.18 -16.42 -3.78
N THR A 78 -0.16 -17.71 -4.17
CA THR A 78 -0.07 -18.11 -5.57
C THR A 78 -1.13 -19.15 -5.93
N SER A 79 -1.64 -19.06 -7.16
CA SER A 79 -2.45 -20.10 -7.81
C SER A 79 -1.69 -20.68 -9.00
N ILE A 80 -1.63 -22.00 -9.09
CA ILE A 80 -0.81 -22.70 -10.07
C ILE A 80 -1.72 -23.51 -11.00
N VAL A 81 -1.53 -23.34 -12.31
CA VAL A 81 -2.21 -24.11 -13.36
C VAL A 81 -1.18 -24.89 -14.16
N ARG A 82 -1.31 -26.22 -14.18
CA ARG A 82 -0.44 -27.11 -14.96
C ARG A 82 -0.90 -27.14 -16.41
N GLN A 83 0.08 -27.18 -17.32
CA GLN A 83 -0.12 -27.27 -18.76
C GLN A 83 0.19 -28.70 -19.26
N ASP A 84 -0.43 -29.12 -20.36
CA ASP A 84 -0.23 -30.46 -20.95
C ASP A 84 1.20 -30.69 -21.44
N ASN A 85 1.93 -29.63 -21.77
CA ASN A 85 3.34 -29.67 -22.16
C ASN A 85 4.35 -29.76 -20.99
N GLY A 86 3.86 -29.92 -19.76
CA GLY A 86 4.68 -30.00 -18.55
C GLY A 86 5.03 -28.66 -17.90
N ALA A 87 4.75 -27.54 -18.55
CA ALA A 87 4.91 -26.22 -17.95
C ALA A 87 3.84 -25.93 -16.89
N ILE A 88 4.07 -24.89 -16.12
CA ILE A 88 3.06 -24.32 -15.20
C ILE A 88 2.87 -22.84 -15.47
N ASN A 89 1.66 -22.38 -15.27
CA ASN A 89 1.36 -20.96 -15.13
C ASN A 89 1.17 -20.63 -13.66
N VAL A 90 1.69 -19.48 -13.23
CA VAL A 90 1.58 -19.00 -11.85
C VAL A 90 0.85 -17.66 -11.85
N PHE A 91 -0.17 -17.57 -11.02
CA PHE A 91 -1.00 -16.37 -10.85
C PHE A 91 -0.90 -15.89 -9.40
N ILE A 92 -1.01 -14.58 -9.19
CA ILE A 92 -1.02 -13.94 -7.88
C ILE A 92 -2.20 -12.98 -7.76
N GLY A 93 -2.56 -12.60 -6.54
CA GLY A 93 -3.68 -11.70 -6.28
C GLY A 93 -4.98 -12.20 -6.93
N ASN A 94 -5.72 -11.32 -7.57
CA ASN A 94 -6.99 -11.61 -8.23
C ASN A 94 -6.82 -12.31 -9.62
N GLY A 95 -5.87 -13.22 -9.73
CA GLY A 95 -5.62 -13.96 -10.97
C GLY A 95 -4.69 -13.24 -11.95
N GLN A 96 -3.86 -12.36 -11.47
CA GLN A 96 -2.84 -11.69 -12.30
C GLN A 96 -1.72 -12.67 -12.65
N PRO A 97 -1.38 -12.86 -13.94
CA PRO A 97 -0.35 -13.81 -14.35
C PRO A 97 1.04 -13.28 -13.97
N LEU A 98 1.74 -14.04 -13.14
CA LEU A 98 3.14 -13.78 -12.81
C LEU A 98 4.08 -14.58 -13.72
N VAL A 99 3.72 -15.85 -14.03
CA VAL A 99 4.45 -16.67 -15.00
C VAL A 99 3.44 -17.30 -15.95
N LEU A 100 3.66 -17.15 -17.26
CA LEU A 100 2.91 -17.81 -18.32
C LEU A 100 3.85 -18.61 -19.20
N GLY A 101 3.87 -19.93 -19.00
CA GLY A 101 4.83 -20.79 -19.71
C GLY A 101 6.28 -20.39 -19.42
N ASN A 102 6.98 -19.87 -20.43
CA ASN A 102 8.36 -19.41 -20.34
C ASN A 102 8.52 -17.90 -20.13
N ASP A 103 7.42 -17.16 -20.00
CA ASP A 103 7.43 -15.73 -19.80
C ASP A 103 7.10 -15.36 -18.34
N ALA A 104 7.90 -14.47 -17.74
CA ALA A 104 7.68 -13.93 -16.42
C ALA A 104 7.32 -12.45 -16.49
N ALA A 105 6.21 -12.07 -15.88
CA ALA A 105 5.83 -10.67 -15.70
C ALA A 105 6.71 -10.00 -14.63
N GLN A 106 6.76 -8.67 -14.65
CA GLN A 106 7.52 -7.88 -13.67
C GLN A 106 6.60 -7.22 -12.66
N LEU A 107 6.82 -7.56 -11.38
CA LEU A 107 6.28 -6.84 -10.25
C LEU A 107 7.22 -5.68 -9.92
N VAL A 108 6.71 -4.46 -9.91
CA VAL A 108 7.50 -3.26 -9.65
C VAL A 108 6.99 -2.53 -8.42
N ALA A 109 7.91 -2.02 -7.62
CA ALA A 109 7.59 -1.12 -6.53
C ALA A 109 7.56 0.32 -7.08
N GLN A 110 6.44 1.01 -6.93
CA GLN A 110 6.23 2.36 -7.43
C GLN A 110 5.66 3.26 -6.33
N PRO A 111 5.82 4.60 -6.45
CA PRO A 111 5.15 5.53 -5.55
C PRO A 111 3.63 5.40 -5.62
N ASP A 112 2.98 5.50 -4.46
CA ASP A 112 1.52 5.55 -4.38
C ASP A 112 0.94 6.73 -5.16
N ARG A 113 -0.30 6.59 -5.59
CA ARG A 113 -0.99 7.58 -6.40
C ARG A 113 -1.21 8.91 -5.66
N PHE A 114 -1.50 8.86 -4.37
CA PHE A 114 -1.82 10.03 -3.53
C PHE A 114 -0.66 10.41 -2.60
N GLN A 115 0.11 9.43 -2.14
CA GLN A 115 1.21 9.60 -1.19
C GLN A 115 2.54 9.17 -1.85
N PRO A 116 3.27 10.09 -2.49
CA PRO A 116 4.49 9.72 -3.24
C PRO A 116 5.59 9.05 -2.42
N ASP A 117 5.63 9.31 -1.12
CA ASP A 117 6.60 8.71 -0.19
C ASP A 117 6.23 7.28 0.19
N ARG A 118 5.02 6.83 -0.15
CA ARG A 118 4.51 5.49 0.08
C ARG A 118 4.74 4.62 -1.15
N VAL A 119 5.12 3.37 -0.92
CA VAL A 119 5.32 2.38 -1.99
C VAL A 119 4.11 1.48 -2.14
N THR A 120 3.68 1.29 -3.38
CA THR A 120 2.73 0.27 -3.82
C THR A 120 3.40 -0.69 -4.79
N LEU A 121 2.80 -1.88 -4.98
CA LEU A 121 3.25 -2.89 -5.93
C LEU A 121 2.36 -2.87 -7.17
N ALA A 122 2.98 -2.90 -8.33
CA ALA A 122 2.28 -2.88 -9.60
C ALA A 122 2.87 -3.87 -10.60
N PHE A 123 2.06 -4.37 -11.51
CA PHE A 123 2.55 -5.07 -12.68
C PHE A 123 2.95 -4.09 -13.76
N ARG A 124 4.14 -4.31 -14.33
CA ARG A 124 4.58 -3.59 -15.52
C ARG A 124 3.86 -4.15 -16.75
N THR A 125 3.20 -3.29 -17.49
CA THR A 125 2.56 -3.60 -18.77
C THR A 125 3.19 -2.77 -19.90
N SER A 126 2.86 -3.09 -21.16
CA SER A 126 3.32 -2.31 -22.32
C SER A 126 2.79 -0.86 -22.32
N SER A 127 1.66 -0.62 -21.65
CA SER A 127 1.00 0.70 -21.56
C SER A 127 1.27 1.44 -20.24
N GLY A 128 2.12 0.89 -19.37
CA GLY A 128 2.42 1.51 -18.07
C GLY A 128 2.51 0.49 -16.93
N SER A 129 1.99 0.82 -15.78
CA SER A 129 1.90 -0.07 -14.63
C SER A 129 0.48 -0.09 -14.04
N VAL A 130 0.05 -1.26 -13.59
CA VAL A 130 -1.25 -1.45 -12.94
C VAL A 130 -1.01 -1.81 -11.49
N ASP A 131 -1.51 -0.98 -10.56
CA ASP A 131 -1.42 -1.24 -9.12
C ASP A 131 -2.20 -2.49 -8.76
N VAL A 132 -1.57 -3.39 -8.02
CA VAL A 132 -2.14 -4.66 -7.57
C VAL A 132 -2.07 -4.83 -6.04
N SER A 133 -1.56 -3.84 -5.32
CA SER A 133 -1.32 -3.92 -3.86
C SER A 133 -2.56 -4.37 -3.09
N SER A 134 -3.74 -3.87 -3.46
CA SER A 134 -5.01 -4.21 -2.79
C SER A 134 -5.47 -5.65 -3.03
N SER A 135 -4.94 -6.32 -4.06
CA SER A 135 -5.28 -7.70 -4.41
C SER A 135 -4.24 -8.73 -3.96
N LEU A 136 -3.08 -8.27 -3.49
CA LEU A 136 -2.02 -9.16 -3.01
C LEU A 136 -2.28 -9.55 -1.55
N SER A 137 -2.13 -10.85 -1.28
CA SER A 137 -2.31 -11.44 0.05
C SER A 137 -1.26 -12.51 0.31
N GLY A 138 -1.19 -12.93 1.56
CA GLY A 138 -0.33 -14.03 2.00
C GLY A 138 1.17 -13.75 1.94
N GLY A 139 1.94 -14.64 2.52
CA GLY A 139 3.39 -14.52 2.61
C GLY A 139 3.88 -13.23 3.24
N SER A 140 5.15 -12.90 3.02
CA SER A 140 5.75 -11.68 3.56
C SER A 140 5.15 -10.40 2.96
N ILE A 141 4.80 -10.40 1.67
CA ILE A 141 4.20 -9.22 1.00
C ILE A 141 2.81 -8.92 1.58
N GLY A 142 1.94 -9.93 1.66
CA GLY A 142 0.61 -9.76 2.27
C GLY A 142 0.71 -9.23 3.70
N GLY A 143 1.59 -9.83 4.52
CA GLY A 143 1.80 -9.38 5.90
C GLY A 143 2.29 -7.93 6.01
N LEU A 144 3.15 -7.44 5.10
CA LEU A 144 3.60 -6.05 5.05
C LEU A 144 2.46 -5.09 4.67
N LEU A 145 1.66 -5.46 3.67
CA LEU A 145 0.51 -4.66 3.23
C LEU A 145 -0.58 -4.62 4.30
N ASP A 146 -0.84 -5.74 4.96
CA ASP A 146 -1.81 -5.85 6.06
C ASP A 146 -1.35 -5.04 7.29
N ALA A 147 -0.07 -5.15 7.68
CA ALA A 147 0.48 -4.36 8.78
C ALA A 147 0.32 -2.85 8.54
N ARG A 148 0.50 -2.40 7.30
CA ARG A 148 0.26 -1.02 6.92
C ARG A 148 -1.21 -0.64 7.04
N ARG A 149 -2.10 -1.40 6.39
CA ARG A 149 -3.54 -1.14 6.33
C ARG A 149 -4.23 -1.28 7.67
N GLU A 150 -3.86 -2.27 8.47
CA GLU A 150 -4.61 -2.64 9.69
C GLU A 150 -3.98 -2.07 10.97
N LEU A 151 -2.70 -1.69 10.94
CA LEU A 151 -2.01 -1.20 12.13
C LEU A 151 -1.54 0.25 11.97
N ILE A 152 -0.77 0.56 10.93
CA ILE A 152 -0.12 1.87 10.81
C ILE A 152 -1.14 2.96 10.43
N ASP A 153 -1.94 2.73 9.40
CA ASP A 153 -2.90 3.72 8.92
C ASP A 153 -3.98 4.05 9.96
N PRO A 154 -4.63 3.06 10.62
CA PRO A 154 -5.56 3.34 11.70
C PRO A 154 -4.91 4.01 12.91
N ALA A 155 -3.68 3.62 13.28
CA ALA A 155 -2.98 4.25 14.39
C ALA A 155 -2.65 5.72 14.11
N ARG A 156 -2.22 6.06 12.88
CA ARG A 156 -1.95 7.43 12.45
C ARG A 156 -3.22 8.28 12.46
N ASN A 157 -4.31 7.74 11.91
CA ASN A 157 -5.59 8.43 11.87
C ASN A 157 -6.16 8.66 13.28
N GLU A 158 -6.05 7.67 14.17
CA GLU A 158 -6.47 7.81 15.57
C GLU A 158 -5.63 8.85 16.33
N LEU A 159 -4.30 8.83 16.11
CA LEU A 159 -3.39 9.84 16.69
C LEU A 159 -3.77 11.25 16.24
N GLY A 160 -4.07 11.43 14.95
CA GLY A 160 -4.54 12.70 14.40
C GLY A 160 -5.87 13.14 14.98
N ARG A 161 -6.84 12.23 15.10
CA ARG A 161 -8.15 12.47 15.71
C ARG A 161 -8.02 12.92 17.19
N LEU A 162 -7.18 12.22 17.95
CA LEU A 162 -6.87 12.59 19.35
C LEU A 162 -6.24 13.98 19.45
N ALA A 163 -5.26 14.28 18.60
CA ALA A 163 -4.57 15.58 18.60
C ALA A 163 -5.54 16.73 18.30
N VAL A 164 -6.38 16.55 17.27
CA VAL A 164 -7.39 17.56 16.89
C VAL A 164 -8.43 17.75 18.00
N GLY A 165 -9.00 16.67 18.51
CA GLY A 165 -10.03 16.75 19.56
C GLY A 165 -9.51 17.41 20.86
N LEU A 166 -8.28 17.08 21.25
CA LEU A 166 -7.65 17.70 22.42
C LEU A 166 -7.40 19.19 22.21
N ALA A 167 -6.90 19.56 21.03
CA ALA A 167 -6.66 20.96 20.69
C ALA A 167 -7.97 21.77 20.69
N GLU A 168 -9.03 21.26 20.09
CA GLU A 168 -10.35 21.93 20.07
C GLU A 168 -10.92 22.12 21.48
N VAL A 169 -10.94 21.06 22.31
CA VAL A 169 -11.47 21.15 23.68
C VAL A 169 -10.68 22.15 24.50
N THR A 170 -9.33 22.17 24.35
CA THR A 170 -8.47 23.11 25.09
C THR A 170 -8.71 24.55 24.61
N ASN A 171 -8.80 24.77 23.29
CA ASN A 171 -9.05 26.09 22.71
C ASN A 171 -10.42 26.63 23.14
N LEU A 172 -11.46 25.79 23.11
CA LEU A 172 -12.80 26.16 23.58
C LEU A 172 -12.80 26.53 25.07
N GLN A 173 -12.08 25.81 25.90
CA GLN A 173 -11.97 26.14 27.33
C GLN A 173 -11.16 27.42 27.55
N HIS A 174 -10.07 27.61 26.81
CA HIS A 174 -9.22 28.81 26.91
C HIS A 174 -9.98 30.06 26.45
N ALA A 175 -10.74 29.98 25.38
CA ALA A 175 -11.57 31.09 24.88
C ALA A 175 -12.68 31.55 25.84
N ARG A 176 -13.06 30.71 26.83
CA ARG A 176 -14.04 31.07 27.88
C ARG A 176 -13.40 31.81 29.06
N GLY A 177 -12.08 31.79 29.13
CA GLY A 177 -11.30 32.53 30.15
C GLY A 177 -11.04 33.96 29.74
N VAL A 178 -10.68 34.79 30.70
CA VAL A 178 -10.15 36.13 30.47
C VAL A 178 -8.77 36.23 31.13
N ASP A 179 -7.93 37.07 30.58
CA ASP A 179 -6.63 37.36 31.17
C ASP A 179 -6.74 38.41 32.34
N LEU A 180 -5.60 38.80 32.90
CA LEU A 180 -5.56 39.78 33.96
C LEU A 180 -5.97 41.20 33.53
N HIS A 181 -6.09 41.44 32.22
CA HIS A 181 -6.53 42.72 31.65
C HIS A 181 -8.02 42.71 31.27
N GLY A 182 -8.64 41.51 31.35
CA GLY A 182 -10.05 41.31 30.96
C GLY A 182 -10.22 40.90 29.52
N ASP A 183 -9.14 40.65 28.79
CA ASP A 183 -9.21 40.20 27.38
C ASP A 183 -9.55 38.70 27.30
N PRO A 184 -10.43 38.27 26.37
CA PRO A 184 -10.76 36.87 26.22
C PRO A 184 -9.58 36.07 25.70
N GLY A 185 -9.46 34.81 26.15
CA GLY A 185 -8.44 33.87 25.68
C GLY A 185 -8.55 33.56 24.19
N GLY A 186 -7.42 33.49 23.49
CA GLY A 186 -7.33 33.03 22.11
C GLY A 186 -7.07 31.53 22.03
N ASP A 187 -6.79 31.02 20.81
CA ASP A 187 -6.40 29.63 20.62
C ASP A 187 -5.08 29.31 21.28
N PHE A 188 -5.08 28.29 22.14
CA PHE A 188 -3.90 27.79 22.83
C PHE A 188 -3.07 26.84 21.92
N PHE A 189 -3.75 26.06 21.08
CA PHE A 189 -3.13 25.21 20.08
C PHE A 189 -3.50 25.67 18.68
N ALA A 190 -2.53 25.80 17.80
CA ALA A 190 -2.79 25.94 16.36
C ALA A 190 -3.14 24.57 15.76
N VAL A 191 -4.32 24.47 15.16
CA VAL A 191 -4.75 23.25 14.46
C VAL A 191 -4.68 23.49 12.96
N GLY A 192 -3.89 22.69 12.25
CA GLY A 192 -3.77 22.75 10.80
C GLY A 192 -5.11 22.51 10.08
N GLY A 193 -5.20 22.95 8.83
CA GLY A 193 -6.31 22.63 7.93
C GLY A 193 -6.35 21.14 7.59
N VAL A 194 -7.43 20.73 6.90
CA VAL A 194 -7.52 19.40 6.33
C VAL A 194 -6.54 19.29 5.16
N GLU A 195 -5.71 18.27 5.17
CA GLU A 195 -4.80 18.00 4.05
C GLU A 195 -5.56 17.36 2.89
N VAL A 196 -5.37 17.90 1.69
CA VAL A 196 -5.95 17.39 0.45
C VAL A 196 -4.81 16.96 -0.47
N LEU A 197 -4.70 15.66 -0.73
CA LEU A 197 -3.67 15.08 -1.57
C LEU A 197 -4.19 14.91 -3.00
N ALA A 198 -3.58 15.59 -3.95
CA ALA A 198 -3.93 15.43 -5.36
C ALA A 198 -3.37 14.11 -5.91
N ALA A 199 -4.17 13.34 -6.64
CA ALA A 199 -3.69 12.14 -7.29
C ALA A 199 -2.65 12.47 -8.38
N ARG A 200 -1.58 11.69 -8.46
CA ARG A 200 -0.63 11.77 -9.57
C ARG A 200 -1.35 11.40 -10.87
N GLY A 201 -1.22 12.24 -11.90
CA GLY A 201 -1.91 12.05 -13.17
C GLY A 201 -3.32 12.63 -13.21
N ASN A 202 -3.68 13.53 -12.28
CA ASN A 202 -4.85 14.37 -12.47
C ASN A 202 -4.62 15.27 -13.69
N ASP A 203 -5.53 15.21 -14.65
CA ASP A 203 -5.44 15.97 -15.91
C ASP A 203 -6.22 17.30 -15.86
N GLY A 204 -7.01 17.49 -14.80
CA GLY A 204 -7.90 18.63 -14.66
C GLY A 204 -7.29 19.81 -13.90
N ASN A 205 -7.93 20.94 -14.00
CA ASN A 205 -7.64 22.17 -13.25
C ASN A 205 -8.59 22.39 -12.06
N ALA A 206 -9.38 21.40 -11.69
CA ALA A 206 -10.27 21.47 -10.54
C ALA A 206 -9.47 21.52 -9.23
N THR A 207 -9.84 22.44 -8.36
CA THR A 207 -9.31 22.54 -7.00
C THR A 207 -10.38 22.12 -6.00
N LEU A 208 -9.97 21.36 -4.98
CA LEU A 208 -10.83 20.94 -3.89
C LEU A 208 -10.35 21.62 -2.60
N ALA A 209 -11.24 22.35 -1.96
CA ALA A 209 -11.00 22.84 -0.60
C ALA A 209 -11.92 22.09 0.38
N VAL A 210 -11.33 21.59 1.45
CA VAL A 210 -12.04 20.87 2.50
C VAL A 210 -11.86 21.62 3.81
N THR A 211 -12.95 21.91 4.49
CA THR A 211 -12.93 22.56 5.79
C THR A 211 -13.54 21.65 6.85
N ARG A 212 -12.89 21.61 8.02
CA ARG A 212 -13.41 20.91 9.18
C ARG A 212 -14.44 21.81 9.90
N THR A 213 -15.66 21.30 10.11
CA THR A 213 -16.71 22.02 10.83
C THR A 213 -16.78 21.66 12.32
N GLY A 214 -16.10 20.60 12.76
CA GLY A 214 -15.99 20.15 14.14
C GLY A 214 -15.28 18.81 14.25
N SER A 215 -14.79 18.47 15.45
CA SER A 215 -14.07 17.20 15.70
C SER A 215 -14.99 16.06 16.13
N GLY A 216 -16.19 16.33 16.61
CA GLY A 216 -17.07 15.33 17.22
C GLY A 216 -17.55 14.22 16.28
N ALA A 217 -17.53 14.47 14.97
CA ALA A 217 -17.93 13.50 13.94
C ALA A 217 -16.75 12.98 13.11
N LEU A 218 -15.50 13.28 13.49
CA LEU A 218 -14.31 12.78 12.78
C LEU A 218 -14.21 11.27 12.90
N THR A 219 -14.02 10.62 11.77
CA THR A 219 -13.72 9.20 11.66
C THR A 219 -12.22 8.99 11.46
N THR A 220 -11.76 7.74 11.59
CA THR A 220 -10.38 7.33 11.31
C THR A 220 -10.17 6.87 9.88
N GLN A 221 -11.04 7.30 8.95
CA GLN A 221 -11.04 6.83 7.57
C GLN A 221 -10.63 7.93 6.61
N ASP A 222 -9.85 7.55 5.61
CA ASP A 222 -9.53 8.40 4.49
C ASP A 222 -10.64 8.35 3.43
N TYR A 223 -10.80 9.44 2.69
CA TYR A 223 -11.81 9.57 1.65
C TYR A 223 -11.19 9.95 0.32
N ILE A 224 -11.63 9.30 -0.73
CA ILE A 224 -11.28 9.64 -2.11
C ILE A 224 -12.41 10.42 -2.72
N VAL A 225 -12.09 11.63 -3.20
CA VAL A 225 -13.00 12.47 -3.95
C VAL A 225 -12.63 12.43 -5.42
N GLN A 226 -13.56 12.08 -6.28
CA GLN A 226 -13.35 11.96 -7.71
C GLN A 226 -14.40 12.74 -8.47
N GLN A 227 -13.97 13.50 -9.49
CA GLN A 227 -14.84 14.09 -10.48
C GLN A 227 -14.82 13.25 -11.76
N SER A 228 -16.00 12.92 -12.27
CA SER A 228 -16.15 12.23 -13.55
C SER A 228 -17.41 12.75 -14.24
N ASN A 229 -17.31 13.16 -15.51
CA ASN A 229 -18.43 13.62 -16.31
C ASN A 229 -19.26 14.74 -15.64
N GLY A 230 -18.59 15.67 -14.95
CA GLY A 230 -19.24 16.78 -14.24
C GLY A 230 -19.87 16.43 -12.88
N SER A 231 -19.84 15.16 -12.47
CA SER A 231 -20.35 14.71 -11.18
C SER A 231 -19.21 14.42 -10.20
N TRP A 232 -19.42 14.78 -8.94
CA TRP A 232 -18.50 14.50 -7.84
C TRP A 232 -18.97 13.27 -7.08
N THR A 233 -18.04 12.37 -6.82
CA THR A 233 -18.26 11.19 -5.95
C THR A 233 -17.28 11.20 -4.80
N VAL A 234 -17.78 10.82 -3.62
CA VAL A 234 -16.98 10.64 -2.41
C VAL A 234 -17.11 9.19 -1.97
N ARG A 235 -16.00 8.51 -1.79
CA ARG A 235 -15.98 7.12 -1.28
C ARG A 235 -14.87 6.97 -0.26
N ARG A 236 -14.96 5.96 0.58
CA ARG A 236 -13.86 5.57 1.46
C ARG A 236 -12.66 5.09 0.64
N ALA A 237 -11.48 5.25 1.19
CA ALA A 237 -10.23 4.83 0.55
C ALA A 237 -9.95 3.32 0.67
N ASP A 238 -10.66 2.64 1.59
CA ASP A 238 -10.61 1.20 1.88
C ASP A 238 -11.44 0.33 0.95
#